data_f8e2c79ae89d66385e83171cd0834559
#
_entry.id   f8e2c79ae89d66385e83171cd0834559
#
_cell.length_a   1.000
_cell.length_b   1.000
_cell.length_c   1.000
_cell.angle_alpha   90.00
_cell.angle_beta   90.00
_cell.angle_gamma   90.00
#
_symmetry.space_group_name_H-M   'P 1'
#
loop_
_entity.id
_entity.type
_entity.pdbx_description
1 polymer ?
#
loop_
_entity_poly.entity_id
_entity_poly.type
_entity_poly.pdbx_seq_one_letter_code
_entity_poly.pdbx_strand_id
1 'polypeptide(L)'
;MQGLYSILISVVFNLSVSACATEGDTKLVALDGHQDGDGIATFAGGCFWCTEAIFERVEGVKDVYSGYTGGKEDNPTYNQVSYGRTTHAEAIQIVFDPKVVSYQELLDIFFATHDPTQLNRQGPDRGAQYRTAAYYHSNDQKMAIEATIKKIDASGTFTNKVVTQVEAYSKFWMAEDYHQDYYELNPGNPYIIQVAIPKVKKLKKYFPGKIKAKYKAEK
;
A
#
# COMPACT_ATOMS: atom_id res chain seq x y z
N MET A 1 68.82 31.87 31.36
CA MET A 1 67.64 32.31 30.61
C MET A 1 66.92 31.06 30.09
N GLN A 2 65.93 30.57 30.87
CA GLN A 2 65.15 29.39 30.53
C GLN A 2 63.76 29.86 30.15
N GLY A 3 63.37 29.64 28.90
CA GLY A 3 62.01 29.94 28.40
C GLY A 3 61.08 28.76 28.66
N LEU A 4 60.07 28.98 29.46
CA LEU A 4 58.91 28.06 29.62
C LEU A 4 57.96 28.16 28.42
N TYR A 5 57.80 27.09 27.68
CA TYR A 5 56.73 26.94 26.70
C TYR A 5 55.50 26.33 27.42
N SER A 6 54.42 27.12 27.56
CA SER A 6 53.12 26.64 28.01
C SER A 6 52.39 25.99 26.84
N ILE A 7 52.12 24.71 26.93
CA ILE A 7 51.30 23.97 25.97
C ILE A 7 49.86 24.12 26.45
N LEU A 8 49.05 24.86 25.69
CA LEU A 8 47.58 24.91 25.81
C LEU A 8 46.99 23.65 25.17
N ILE A 9 46.48 22.73 26.00
CA ILE A 9 45.69 21.58 25.50
C ILE A 9 44.26 22.06 25.37
N SER A 10 43.79 22.26 24.12
CA SER A 10 42.38 22.51 23.79
C SER A 10 41.64 21.19 23.82
N VAL A 11 40.86 21.00 24.86
CA VAL A 11 39.90 19.88 24.96
C VAL A 11 38.70 20.22 24.08
N VAL A 12 38.62 19.62 22.87
CA VAL A 12 37.43 19.68 22.02
C VAL A 12 36.38 18.71 22.60
N PHE A 13 35.38 19.28 23.24
CA PHE A 13 34.20 18.53 23.69
C PHE A 13 33.33 18.22 22.49
N ASN A 14 33.46 17.01 21.91
CA ASN A 14 32.54 16.52 20.92
C ASN A 14 31.19 16.24 21.60
N LEU A 15 30.24 17.18 21.50
CA LEU A 15 28.84 16.87 21.75
C LEU A 15 28.33 16.00 20.58
N SER A 16 28.29 14.71 20.80
CA SER A 16 27.49 13.81 19.98
C SER A 16 26.01 14.12 20.27
N VAL A 17 25.42 14.91 19.38
CA VAL A 17 23.96 15.04 19.32
C VAL A 17 23.43 13.69 18.86
N SER A 18 22.98 12.88 19.82
CA SER A 18 22.17 11.69 19.53
C SER A 18 20.89 12.20 18.87
N ALA A 19 20.80 12.07 17.55
CA ALA A 19 19.55 12.29 16.85
C ALA A 19 18.54 11.25 17.37
N CYS A 20 17.64 11.71 18.22
CA CYS A 20 16.44 10.97 18.55
C CYS A 20 15.71 10.76 17.23
N ALA A 21 15.63 9.53 16.76
CA ALA A 21 14.80 9.20 15.60
C ALA A 21 13.38 9.59 15.95
N THR A 22 12.87 10.63 15.31
CA THR A 22 11.47 11.00 15.42
C THR A 22 10.66 9.92 14.74
N GLU A 23 9.88 9.16 15.53
CA GLU A 23 8.82 8.31 14.99
C GLU A 23 7.95 9.16 14.06
N GLY A 24 7.97 8.84 12.75
CA GLY A 24 6.93 9.34 11.87
C GLY A 24 7.29 10.07 10.58
N ASP A 25 8.50 9.96 10.06
CA ASP A 25 8.76 10.48 8.71
C ASP A 25 8.34 9.46 7.64
N THR A 26 7.09 9.59 7.15
CA THR A 26 6.67 8.90 5.92
C THR A 26 7.43 9.51 4.74
N LYS A 27 8.00 8.64 3.89
CA LYS A 27 8.75 9.06 2.71
C LYS A 27 7.83 9.14 1.50
N LEU A 28 7.93 10.20 0.69
CA LEU A 28 7.40 10.16 -0.66
C LEU A 28 8.07 9.01 -1.40
N VAL A 29 7.27 8.09 -1.96
CA VAL A 29 7.82 7.08 -2.86
C VAL A 29 8.20 7.80 -4.15
N ALA A 30 9.48 8.11 -4.29
CA ALA A 30 10.05 8.36 -5.58
C ALA A 30 10.13 7.00 -6.28
N LEU A 31 9.44 6.86 -7.41
CA LEU A 31 9.54 5.66 -8.25
C LEU A 31 10.87 5.61 -9.01
N ASP A 32 11.87 6.36 -8.52
CA ASP A 32 13.23 6.46 -9.03
C ASP A 32 13.96 5.15 -8.75
N GLY A 33 14.00 4.27 -9.72
CA GLY A 33 14.67 2.96 -9.60
C GLY A 33 13.94 1.80 -10.24
N HIS A 34 12.70 2.03 -10.68
CA HIS A 34 11.99 1.03 -11.47
C HIS A 34 12.49 1.04 -12.90
N GLN A 35 12.53 -0.14 -13.53
CA GLN A 35 13.06 -0.28 -14.89
C GLN A 35 12.12 0.42 -15.89
N ASP A 36 12.71 1.00 -16.92
CA ASP A 36 11.93 1.52 -18.05
C ASP A 36 10.99 0.43 -18.60
N GLY A 37 9.68 0.74 -18.59
CA GLY A 37 8.65 -0.19 -19.05
C GLY A 37 7.84 -0.90 -17.95
N ASP A 38 8.14 -0.66 -16.67
CA ASP A 38 7.30 -1.13 -15.57
C ASP A 38 5.99 -0.35 -15.49
N GLY A 39 4.91 -1.07 -15.17
CA GLY A 39 3.62 -0.48 -14.90
C GLY A 39 3.45 -0.12 -13.42
N ILE A 40 2.67 0.92 -13.14
CA ILE A 40 2.30 1.33 -11.79
C ILE A 40 0.79 1.24 -11.62
N ALA A 41 0.34 0.68 -10.50
CA ALA A 41 -1.05 0.70 -10.06
C ALA A 41 -1.15 1.15 -8.61
N THR A 42 -2.21 1.90 -8.26
CA THR A 42 -2.41 2.37 -6.88
C THR A 42 -3.86 2.14 -6.47
N PHE A 43 -4.07 1.35 -5.40
CA PHE A 43 -5.38 0.93 -4.93
C PHE A 43 -5.54 1.11 -3.42
N ALA A 44 -6.73 1.49 -2.99
CA ALA A 44 -7.18 1.47 -1.59
C ALA A 44 -8.35 0.48 -1.47
N GLY A 45 -8.26 -0.51 -0.60
CA GLY A 45 -9.25 -1.58 -0.45
C GLY A 45 -9.45 -2.04 1.00
N GLY A 46 -9.46 -1.09 1.94
CA GLY A 46 -9.42 -1.34 3.39
C GLY A 46 -7.99 -1.36 3.91
N CYS A 47 -7.74 -2.11 4.99
CA CYS A 47 -6.41 -2.22 5.58
C CYS A 47 -5.35 -2.68 4.56
N PHE A 48 -4.28 -1.91 4.44
CA PHE A 48 -3.19 -2.13 3.47
C PHE A 48 -2.42 -3.44 3.72
N TRP A 49 -2.30 -3.94 4.95
CA TRP A 49 -1.69 -5.26 5.21
C TRP A 49 -2.37 -6.40 4.43
N CYS A 50 -3.70 -6.28 4.24
CA CYS A 50 -4.45 -7.28 3.48
C CYS A 50 -4.20 -7.15 1.99
N THR A 51 -4.24 -5.92 1.47
CA THR A 51 -4.08 -5.67 0.03
C THR A 51 -2.64 -5.88 -0.42
N GLU A 52 -1.64 -5.48 0.36
CA GLU A 52 -0.23 -5.79 0.16
C GLU A 52 -0.02 -7.31 0.01
N ALA A 53 -0.42 -8.09 1.02
CA ALA A 53 -0.28 -9.55 1.01
C ALA A 53 -0.90 -10.21 -0.24
N ILE A 54 -2.01 -9.68 -0.74
CA ILE A 54 -2.66 -10.18 -1.96
C ILE A 54 -1.75 -9.93 -3.16
N PHE A 55 -1.32 -8.68 -3.37
CA PHE A 55 -0.62 -8.30 -4.60
C PHE A 55 0.84 -8.76 -4.63
N GLU A 56 1.49 -8.88 -3.48
CA GLU A 56 2.82 -9.52 -3.40
C GLU A 56 2.84 -10.95 -3.94
N ARG A 57 1.70 -11.65 -3.86
CA ARG A 57 1.55 -13.03 -4.34
C ARG A 57 1.29 -13.15 -5.83
N VAL A 58 1.03 -12.03 -6.52
CA VAL A 58 0.65 -12.04 -7.93
C VAL A 58 1.88 -12.15 -8.83
N GLU A 59 1.89 -13.11 -9.74
CA GLU A 59 2.94 -13.26 -10.75
C GLU A 59 3.00 -12.01 -11.63
N GLY A 60 4.23 -11.50 -11.87
CA GLY A 60 4.46 -10.27 -12.61
C GLY A 60 4.45 -9.00 -11.74
N VAL A 61 3.97 -9.04 -10.51
CA VAL A 61 4.16 -7.96 -9.54
C VAL A 61 5.60 -8.02 -9.02
N LYS A 62 6.32 -6.90 -9.09
CA LYS A 62 7.71 -6.77 -8.64
C LYS A 62 7.76 -6.35 -7.19
N ASP A 63 7.15 -5.21 -6.88
CA ASP A 63 7.11 -4.61 -5.56
C ASP A 63 5.71 -4.13 -5.21
N VAL A 64 5.38 -4.15 -3.93
CA VAL A 64 4.15 -3.57 -3.36
C VAL A 64 4.54 -2.75 -2.14
N TYR A 65 4.10 -1.52 -2.09
CA TYR A 65 4.35 -0.61 -0.97
C TYR A 65 3.04 -0.28 -0.27
N SER A 66 2.95 -0.53 1.03
CA SER A 66 1.87 -0.03 1.89
C SER A 66 2.07 1.45 2.17
N GLY A 67 0.99 2.24 2.14
CA GLY A 67 1.09 3.69 2.36
C GLY A 67 -0.24 4.42 2.37
N TYR A 68 -0.15 5.73 2.14
CA TYR A 68 -1.27 6.67 2.25
C TYR A 68 -1.38 7.53 0.99
N THR A 69 -2.60 7.69 0.48
CA THR A 69 -2.84 8.53 -0.72
C THR A 69 -4.27 9.08 -0.73
N GLY A 70 -4.56 9.97 -1.70
CA GLY A 70 -5.89 10.56 -1.89
C GLY A 70 -6.29 11.60 -0.84
N GLY A 71 -5.37 11.99 0.02
CA GLY A 71 -5.54 13.05 1.01
C GLY A 71 -4.83 14.34 0.62
N LYS A 72 -5.03 15.39 1.46
CA LYS A 72 -4.47 16.72 1.23
C LYS A 72 -3.25 17.01 2.10
N GLU A 73 -3.10 16.28 3.18
CA GLU A 73 -2.07 16.47 4.18
C GLU A 73 -0.73 15.95 3.65
N ASP A 74 0.32 16.72 3.83
CA ASP A 74 1.67 16.28 3.54
C ASP A 74 2.23 15.49 4.73
N ASN A 75 3.04 14.47 4.44
CA ASN A 75 3.74 13.65 5.42
C ASN A 75 2.83 13.06 6.51
N PRO A 76 1.72 12.36 6.16
CA PRO A 76 0.80 11.79 7.13
C PRO A 76 1.46 10.64 7.87
N THR A 77 1.21 10.52 9.18
CA THR A 77 1.65 9.36 9.98
C THR A 77 0.53 8.34 10.14
N TYR A 78 0.88 7.08 10.45
CA TYR A 78 -0.11 6.04 10.74
C TYR A 78 -1.09 6.46 11.83
N ASN A 79 -0.59 7.08 12.89
CA ASN A 79 -1.44 7.56 13.98
C ASN A 79 -2.49 8.56 13.48
N GLN A 80 -2.09 9.50 12.61
CA GLN A 80 -3.03 10.48 12.06
C GLN A 80 -4.07 9.84 11.15
N VAL A 81 -3.64 8.93 10.25
CA VAL A 81 -4.53 8.27 9.29
C VAL A 81 -5.47 7.30 10.00
N SER A 82 -4.95 6.40 10.84
CA SER A 82 -5.73 5.37 11.52
C SER A 82 -6.83 5.94 12.43
N TYR A 83 -6.57 7.10 13.05
CA TYR A 83 -7.58 7.83 13.85
C TYR A 83 -8.48 8.76 13.01
N GLY A 84 -8.39 8.73 11.69
CA GLY A 84 -9.23 9.56 10.81
C GLY A 84 -8.96 11.07 10.94
N ARG A 85 -7.72 11.46 11.29
CA ARG A 85 -7.29 12.86 11.43
C ARG A 85 -6.75 13.46 10.13
N THR A 86 -6.73 12.67 9.07
CA THR A 86 -6.36 13.08 7.71
C THR A 86 -7.44 12.67 6.72
N THR A 87 -7.33 13.20 5.49
CA THR A 87 -8.20 12.82 4.38
C THR A 87 -7.64 11.65 3.55
N HIS A 88 -6.48 11.09 3.93
CA HIS A 88 -5.85 9.97 3.25
C HIS A 88 -6.63 8.66 3.43
N ALA A 89 -6.48 7.76 2.43
CA ALA A 89 -6.80 6.34 2.56
C ALA A 89 -5.52 5.54 2.81
N GLU A 90 -5.65 4.43 3.57
CA GLU A 90 -4.70 3.34 3.48
C GLU A 90 -4.76 2.74 2.09
N ALA A 91 -3.62 2.64 1.44
CA ALA A 91 -3.49 2.22 0.06
C ALA A 91 -2.22 1.43 -0.17
N ILE A 92 -2.15 0.78 -1.31
CA ILE A 92 -0.94 0.17 -1.82
C ILE A 92 -0.55 0.78 -3.16
N GLN A 93 0.76 0.88 -3.39
CA GLN A 93 1.32 1.16 -4.70
C GLN A 93 2.06 -0.07 -5.21
N ILE A 94 1.72 -0.51 -6.41
CA ILE A 94 2.17 -1.75 -7.04
C ILE A 94 3.05 -1.40 -8.22
N VAL A 95 4.23 -2.02 -8.28
CA VAL A 95 5.11 -2.03 -9.45
C VAL A 95 4.99 -3.39 -10.10
N PHE A 96 4.71 -3.44 -11.41
CA PHE A 96 4.48 -4.69 -12.11
C PHE A 96 5.08 -4.71 -13.52
N ASP A 97 5.39 -5.91 -14.02
CA ASP A 97 5.77 -6.14 -15.41
C ASP A 97 4.51 -6.30 -16.27
N PRO A 98 4.17 -5.33 -17.15
CA PRO A 98 2.96 -5.39 -17.97
C PRO A 98 3.00 -6.50 -19.05
N LYS A 99 4.15 -7.13 -19.27
CA LYS A 99 4.30 -8.29 -20.16
C LYS A 99 3.87 -9.60 -19.49
N VAL A 100 3.82 -9.63 -18.14
CA VAL A 100 3.48 -10.83 -17.34
C VAL A 100 2.08 -10.72 -16.74
N VAL A 101 1.73 -9.54 -16.22
CA VAL A 101 0.39 -9.26 -15.69
C VAL A 101 -0.09 -7.89 -16.19
N SER A 102 -1.30 -7.85 -16.73
CA SER A 102 -1.89 -6.61 -17.22
C SER A 102 -2.54 -5.80 -16.09
N TYR A 103 -2.69 -4.49 -16.30
CA TYR A 103 -3.44 -3.62 -15.37
C TYR A 103 -4.89 -4.11 -15.17
N GLN A 104 -5.53 -4.63 -16.22
CA GLN A 104 -6.88 -5.21 -16.13
C GLN A 104 -6.92 -6.43 -15.19
N GLU A 105 -5.92 -7.30 -15.23
CA GLU A 105 -5.85 -8.44 -14.32
C GLU A 105 -5.63 -7.99 -12.86
N LEU A 106 -4.85 -6.93 -12.64
CA LEU A 106 -4.72 -6.34 -11.30
C LEU A 106 -6.06 -5.76 -10.81
N LEU A 107 -6.84 -5.09 -11.68
CA LEU A 107 -8.19 -4.63 -11.35
C LEU A 107 -9.14 -5.79 -11.02
N ASP A 108 -9.11 -6.86 -11.80
CA ASP A 108 -9.95 -8.03 -11.59
C ASP A 108 -9.62 -8.68 -10.21
N ILE A 109 -8.34 -8.78 -9.85
CA ILE A 109 -7.90 -9.25 -8.54
C ILE A 109 -8.36 -8.30 -7.43
N PHE A 110 -8.18 -6.99 -7.61
CA PHE A 110 -8.60 -5.98 -6.65
C PHE A 110 -10.08 -6.11 -6.31
N PHE A 111 -10.95 -6.11 -7.33
CA PHE A 111 -12.39 -6.19 -7.12
C PHE A 111 -12.89 -7.55 -6.62
N ALA A 112 -12.15 -8.64 -6.87
CA ALA A 112 -12.52 -9.97 -6.38
C ALA A 112 -12.12 -10.22 -4.92
N THR A 113 -11.16 -9.47 -4.40
CA THR A 113 -10.56 -9.76 -3.08
C THR A 113 -11.05 -8.87 -1.94
N HIS A 114 -11.79 -7.79 -2.25
CA HIS A 114 -12.47 -6.95 -1.27
C HIS A 114 -13.96 -6.80 -1.61
N ASP A 115 -14.72 -6.09 -0.80
CA ASP A 115 -16.12 -5.73 -1.08
C ASP A 115 -16.18 -4.26 -1.54
N PRO A 116 -16.35 -4.00 -2.85
CA PRO A 116 -16.31 -2.66 -3.40
C PRO A 116 -17.60 -1.86 -3.14
N THR A 117 -18.57 -2.42 -2.43
CA THR A 117 -19.87 -1.78 -2.13
C THR A 117 -19.92 -1.17 -0.73
N GLN A 118 -18.86 -1.29 0.05
CA GLN A 118 -18.80 -0.80 1.43
C GLN A 118 -18.25 0.63 1.47
N LEU A 119 -19.13 1.59 1.69
CA LEU A 119 -18.75 2.99 1.80
C LEU A 119 -17.98 3.24 3.12
N ASN A 120 -16.78 3.83 3.02
CA ASN A 120 -15.92 4.22 4.15
C ASN A 120 -15.72 3.10 5.17
N ARG A 121 -15.58 1.87 4.71
CA ARG A 121 -15.27 0.70 5.52
C ARG A 121 -14.84 -0.48 4.67
N GLN A 122 -14.19 -1.47 5.29
CA GLN A 122 -13.96 -2.76 4.67
C GLN A 122 -13.96 -3.88 5.74
N GLY A 123 -15.01 -4.70 5.75
CA GLY A 123 -15.18 -5.72 6.79
C GLY A 123 -15.28 -5.10 8.19
N PRO A 124 -14.37 -5.45 9.12
CA PRO A 124 -14.38 -4.89 10.48
C PRO A 124 -13.87 -3.44 10.53
N ASP A 125 -13.04 -3.02 9.58
CA ASP A 125 -12.39 -1.72 9.59
C ASP A 125 -13.37 -0.62 9.17
N ARG A 126 -13.50 0.43 9.99
CA ARG A 126 -14.46 1.52 9.81
C ARG A 126 -13.76 2.86 9.78
N GLY A 127 -14.16 3.73 8.84
CA GLY A 127 -13.64 5.07 8.64
C GLY A 127 -13.26 5.31 7.19
N ALA A 128 -13.17 6.59 6.80
CA ALA A 128 -12.83 7.01 5.43
C ALA A 128 -11.42 6.54 5.00
N GLN A 129 -10.52 6.33 5.95
CA GLN A 129 -9.20 5.76 5.70
C GLN A 129 -9.23 4.34 5.15
N TYR A 130 -10.33 3.60 5.34
CA TYR A 130 -10.55 2.24 4.82
C TYR A 130 -11.50 2.20 3.63
N ARG A 131 -11.69 3.34 2.94
CA ARG A 131 -12.52 3.43 1.74
C ARG A 131 -11.93 2.62 0.58
N THR A 132 -12.77 2.26 -0.36
CA THR A 132 -12.35 1.66 -1.62
C THR A 132 -12.10 2.76 -2.66
N ALA A 133 -10.91 2.77 -3.27
CA ALA A 133 -10.55 3.70 -4.32
C ALA A 133 -9.52 3.09 -5.28
N ALA A 134 -9.56 3.52 -6.54
CA ALA A 134 -8.56 3.22 -7.55
C ALA A 134 -8.02 4.53 -8.12
N TYR A 135 -6.71 4.72 -7.99
CA TYR A 135 -6.03 5.96 -8.40
C TYR A 135 -5.35 5.73 -9.75
N TYR A 136 -5.84 6.41 -10.80
CA TYR A 136 -5.32 6.22 -12.15
C TYR A 136 -4.11 7.10 -12.43
N HIS A 137 -3.10 6.53 -13.10
CA HIS A 137 -1.88 7.19 -13.57
C HIS A 137 -1.96 7.60 -15.04
N SER A 138 -2.99 7.12 -15.76
CA SER A 138 -3.24 7.45 -17.17
C SER A 138 -4.73 7.39 -17.52
N ASN A 139 -5.10 7.97 -18.67
CA ASN A 139 -6.48 7.87 -19.17
C ASN A 139 -6.88 6.42 -19.45
N ASP A 140 -5.97 5.57 -19.92
CA ASP A 140 -6.25 4.16 -20.19
C ASP A 140 -6.61 3.42 -18.90
N GLN A 141 -5.87 3.68 -17.80
CA GLN A 141 -6.21 3.15 -16.49
C GLN A 141 -7.57 3.64 -16.01
N LYS A 142 -7.88 4.95 -16.18
CA LYS A 142 -9.18 5.49 -15.83
C LYS A 142 -10.32 4.76 -16.56
N MET A 143 -10.19 4.64 -17.89
CA MET A 143 -11.19 3.93 -18.69
C MET A 143 -11.35 2.47 -18.26
N ALA A 144 -10.24 1.77 -17.95
CA ALA A 144 -10.28 0.40 -17.48
C ALA A 144 -11.01 0.26 -16.14
N ILE A 145 -10.76 1.17 -15.17
CA ILE A 145 -11.45 1.19 -13.88
C ILE A 145 -12.95 1.40 -14.07
N GLU A 146 -13.34 2.44 -14.81
CA GLU A 146 -14.74 2.78 -15.05
C GLU A 146 -15.50 1.66 -15.78
N ALA A 147 -14.88 1.03 -16.79
CA ALA A 147 -15.45 -0.11 -17.49
C ALA A 147 -15.63 -1.33 -16.58
N THR A 148 -14.63 -1.59 -15.71
CA THR A 148 -14.69 -2.70 -14.73
C THR A 148 -15.80 -2.48 -13.71
N ILE A 149 -15.95 -1.28 -13.16
CA ILE A 149 -17.04 -0.92 -12.25
C ILE A 149 -18.40 -1.14 -12.92
N LYS A 150 -18.57 -0.62 -14.14
CA LYS A 150 -19.80 -0.79 -14.90
C LYS A 150 -20.14 -2.27 -15.15
N LYS A 151 -19.14 -3.09 -15.47
CA LYS A 151 -19.29 -4.54 -15.66
C LYS A 151 -19.73 -5.22 -14.36
N ILE A 152 -19.12 -4.89 -13.23
CA ILE A 152 -19.46 -5.45 -11.91
C ILE A 152 -20.89 -5.07 -11.54
N ASP A 153 -21.26 -3.81 -11.70
CA ASP A 153 -22.61 -3.31 -11.41
C ASP A 153 -23.69 -3.96 -12.28
N ALA A 154 -23.34 -4.29 -13.51
CA ALA A 154 -24.27 -4.96 -14.44
C ALA A 154 -24.36 -6.48 -14.21
N SER A 155 -23.35 -7.08 -13.56
CA SER A 155 -23.28 -8.55 -13.36
C SER A 155 -24.24 -9.06 -12.29
N GLY A 156 -24.72 -8.21 -11.38
CA GLY A 156 -25.51 -8.62 -10.23
C GLY A 156 -24.71 -9.39 -9.16
N THR A 157 -23.39 -9.38 -9.23
CA THR A 157 -22.50 -10.06 -8.25
C THR A 157 -22.70 -9.51 -6.85
N PHE A 158 -22.96 -8.21 -6.73
CA PHE A 158 -23.25 -7.54 -5.46
C PHE A 158 -24.68 -7.00 -5.47
N THR A 159 -25.34 -7.02 -4.32
CA THR A 159 -26.68 -6.43 -4.14
C THR A 159 -26.65 -4.90 -4.26
N ASN A 160 -25.59 -4.29 -3.73
CA ASN A 160 -25.40 -2.84 -3.77
C ASN A 160 -24.46 -2.44 -4.91
N LYS A 161 -24.56 -1.18 -5.33
CA LYS A 161 -23.66 -0.60 -6.32
C LYS A 161 -22.24 -0.48 -5.79
N VAL A 162 -21.28 -0.56 -6.70
CA VAL A 162 -19.88 -0.26 -6.41
C VAL A 162 -19.74 1.20 -5.99
N VAL A 163 -19.05 1.43 -4.88
CA VAL A 163 -18.75 2.77 -4.32
C VAL A 163 -17.28 3.11 -4.41
N THR A 164 -16.49 2.33 -5.13
CA THR A 164 -15.07 2.57 -5.35
C THR A 164 -14.87 3.93 -6.02
N GLN A 165 -14.11 4.81 -5.37
CA GLN A 165 -13.75 6.12 -5.92
C GLN A 165 -12.76 5.95 -7.07
N VAL A 166 -12.93 6.73 -8.16
CA VAL A 166 -12.04 6.77 -9.32
C VAL A 166 -11.36 8.14 -9.33
N GLU A 167 -10.11 8.19 -8.91
CA GLU A 167 -9.40 9.45 -8.67
C GLU A 167 -8.09 9.50 -9.45
N ALA A 168 -7.66 10.71 -9.85
CA ALA A 168 -6.34 10.90 -10.41
C ALA A 168 -5.27 10.67 -9.32
N TYR A 169 -4.25 9.90 -9.66
CA TYR A 169 -3.09 9.79 -8.78
C TYR A 169 -2.40 11.16 -8.60
N SER A 170 -1.98 11.45 -7.39
CA SER A 170 -1.24 12.68 -7.08
C SER A 170 0.07 12.39 -6.36
N LYS A 171 -0.01 11.93 -5.13
CA LYS A 171 1.12 11.60 -4.25
C LYS A 171 0.85 10.29 -3.53
N PHE A 172 1.89 9.53 -3.23
CA PHE A 172 1.85 8.37 -2.37
C PHE A 172 2.90 8.51 -1.27
N TRP A 173 2.46 8.44 -0.04
CA TRP A 173 3.30 8.47 1.14
C TRP A 173 3.48 7.05 1.63
N MET A 174 4.70 6.54 1.57
CA MET A 174 5.01 5.19 2.07
C MET A 174 4.75 5.14 3.58
N ALA A 175 4.03 4.14 4.04
CA ALA A 175 3.85 3.92 5.46
C ALA A 175 5.17 3.53 6.12
N GLU A 176 5.20 3.68 7.42
CA GLU A 176 6.36 3.38 8.26
C GLU A 176 6.86 1.94 8.03
N ASP A 177 8.16 1.72 8.14
CA ASP A 177 8.82 0.45 7.77
C ASP A 177 8.20 -0.78 8.45
N TYR A 178 7.67 -0.65 9.68
CA TYR A 178 7.03 -1.74 10.40
C TYR A 178 5.67 -2.16 9.83
N HIS A 179 5.14 -1.43 8.84
CA HIS A 179 3.92 -1.79 8.12
C HIS A 179 4.19 -2.55 6.82
N GLN A 180 5.40 -2.46 6.28
CA GLN A 180 5.77 -3.18 5.08
C GLN A 180 5.90 -4.68 5.40
N ASP A 181 5.46 -5.55 4.49
CA ASP A 181 5.49 -7.03 4.67
C ASP A 181 4.78 -7.51 5.96
N TYR A 182 3.84 -6.72 6.51
CA TYR A 182 3.27 -6.98 7.84
C TYR A 182 2.63 -8.37 7.94
N TYR A 183 1.98 -8.83 6.89
CA TYR A 183 1.36 -10.16 6.83
C TYR A 183 2.38 -11.27 7.03
N GLU A 184 3.53 -11.18 6.38
CA GLU A 184 4.61 -12.19 6.44
C GLU A 184 5.33 -12.15 7.80
N LEU A 185 5.56 -10.96 8.31
CA LEU A 185 6.32 -10.75 9.55
C LEU A 185 5.49 -11.04 10.81
N ASN A 186 4.14 -11.04 10.71
CA ASN A 186 3.23 -11.17 11.85
C ASN A 186 2.18 -12.29 11.68
N PRO A 187 2.55 -13.53 11.32
CA PRO A 187 1.60 -14.59 11.00
C PRO A 187 0.70 -15.02 12.18
N GLY A 188 1.13 -14.75 13.42
CA GLY A 188 0.37 -15.02 14.65
C GLY A 188 -0.59 -13.90 15.06
N ASN A 189 -0.61 -12.77 14.37
CA ASN A 189 -1.48 -11.66 14.71
C ASN A 189 -2.95 -12.04 14.47
N PRO A 190 -3.87 -11.86 15.45
CA PRO A 190 -5.29 -12.21 15.32
C PRO A 190 -5.97 -11.55 14.12
N TYR A 191 -5.64 -10.31 13.78
CA TYR A 191 -6.18 -9.61 12.61
C TYR A 191 -5.73 -10.29 11.31
N ILE A 192 -4.45 -10.65 11.20
CA ILE A 192 -3.93 -11.39 10.04
C ILE A 192 -4.68 -12.71 9.87
N ILE A 193 -4.84 -13.46 10.96
CA ILE A 193 -5.52 -14.76 10.92
C ILE A 193 -7.00 -14.62 10.52
N GLN A 194 -7.71 -13.65 11.10
CA GLN A 194 -9.17 -13.54 10.95
C GLN A 194 -9.60 -12.73 9.73
N VAL A 195 -8.78 -11.80 9.25
CA VAL A 195 -9.15 -10.85 8.18
C VAL A 195 -8.31 -11.00 6.92
N ALA A 196 -6.97 -11.03 7.05
CA ALA A 196 -6.09 -11.05 5.89
C ALA A 196 -6.02 -12.44 5.22
N ILE A 197 -5.82 -13.52 5.99
CA ILE A 197 -5.77 -14.89 5.46
C ILE A 197 -7.01 -15.24 4.61
N PRO A 198 -8.26 -14.95 5.03
CA PRO A 198 -9.43 -15.20 4.19
C PRO A 198 -9.39 -14.48 2.84
N LYS A 199 -8.83 -13.26 2.77
CA LYS A 199 -8.70 -12.50 1.52
C LYS A 199 -7.62 -13.13 0.61
N VAL A 200 -6.48 -13.53 1.16
CA VAL A 200 -5.44 -14.28 0.43
C VAL A 200 -5.99 -15.61 -0.11
N LYS A 201 -6.82 -16.32 0.67
CA LYS A 201 -7.51 -17.53 0.19
C LYS A 201 -8.47 -17.25 -0.98
N LYS A 202 -9.12 -16.08 -1.03
CA LYS A 202 -9.91 -15.67 -2.20
C LYS A 202 -9.03 -15.52 -3.46
N LEU A 203 -7.86 -14.85 -3.33
CA LEU A 203 -6.91 -14.75 -4.43
C LEU A 203 -6.55 -16.14 -4.97
N LYS A 204 -6.12 -17.06 -4.08
CA LYS A 204 -5.73 -18.42 -4.46
C LYS A 204 -6.89 -19.21 -5.10
N LYS A 205 -8.11 -19.00 -4.64
CA LYS A 205 -9.31 -19.66 -5.17
C LYS A 205 -9.69 -19.15 -6.57
N TYR A 206 -9.68 -17.85 -6.78
CA TYR A 206 -10.18 -17.25 -8.02
C TYR A 206 -9.12 -17.04 -9.09
N PHE A 207 -7.85 -16.94 -8.68
CA PHE A 207 -6.71 -16.69 -9.58
C PHE A 207 -5.54 -17.66 -9.37
N PRO A 208 -5.77 -18.99 -9.33
CA PRO A 208 -4.71 -19.97 -9.00
C PRO A 208 -3.53 -19.93 -9.98
N GLY A 209 -3.79 -19.56 -11.24
CA GLY A 209 -2.77 -19.41 -12.28
C GLY A 209 -1.91 -18.16 -12.18
N LYS A 210 -2.29 -17.22 -11.31
CA LYS A 210 -1.61 -15.92 -11.14
C LYS A 210 -0.75 -15.84 -9.88
N ILE A 211 -0.53 -16.96 -9.19
CA ILE A 211 0.23 -16.98 -7.94
C ILE A 211 1.69 -17.26 -8.22
N LYS A 212 2.59 -16.43 -7.69
CA LYS A 212 4.05 -16.68 -7.73
C LYS A 212 4.39 -18.06 -7.17
N ALA A 213 5.37 -18.72 -7.79
CA ALA A 213 5.75 -20.09 -7.44
C ALA A 213 6.04 -20.27 -5.94
N LYS A 214 6.71 -19.29 -5.30
CA LYS A 214 7.06 -19.32 -3.87
C LYS A 214 5.85 -19.38 -2.93
N TYR A 215 4.66 -18.90 -3.37
CA TYR A 215 3.44 -18.86 -2.56
C TYR A 215 2.41 -19.96 -2.88
N LYS A 216 2.67 -20.81 -3.90
CA LYS A 216 1.73 -21.89 -4.29
C LYS A 216 1.57 -22.95 -3.20
N ALA A 217 2.61 -23.21 -2.42
CA ALA A 217 2.60 -24.22 -1.35
C ALA A 217 2.02 -23.75 -0.02
N GLU A 218 1.76 -22.46 0.16
CA GLU A 218 1.13 -21.91 1.37
C GLU A 218 -0.30 -22.45 1.52
N LYS A 219 -0.63 -22.95 2.72
CA LYS A 219 -1.95 -23.50 3.06
C LYS A 219 -2.97 -22.42 3.39
#